data_7cbe17192e9d65368ea9ff86697f9e01
#
_entry.id   7cbe17192e9d65368ea9ff86697f9e01
#
_cell.length_a   1.000
_cell.length_b   1.000
_cell.length_c   1.000
_cell.angle_alpha   90.00
_cell.angle_beta   90.00
_cell.angle_gamma   90.00
#
_symmetry.space_group_name_H-M   'P 1'
#
loop_
_entity.id
_entity.type
_entity.pdbx_description
1 polymer ?
#
loop_
_entity_poly.entity_id
_entity_poly.type
_entity_poly.pdbx_seq_one_letter_code
_entity_poly.pdbx_strand_id
1 'polypeptide(L)'
;MYKRQAEECALTLEAAERVIIVPGYGLAVAQAQHTLREVTRVLESAGVDVAYAIHPVAGRMPGHMNVLLAEADVPYEQLKEMDQINPEFPATDVVLVLGANDVVNPQAKNDSSSPLYGMPVLDVQEARTVFVVKRGMSAGYSGIKNDLFELANTSMVFGDAKKVLGDLLTELKDLGLGKK
;
A
#
# COMPACT_ATOMS: atom_id res chain seq x y z
N MET A 1 10.16 -8.26 -16.81
CA MET A 1 9.31 -7.10 -16.45
C MET A 1 8.94 -7.12 -14.97
N TYR A 2 8.33 -8.18 -14.53
CA TYR A 2 7.90 -8.32 -13.14
C TYR A 2 9.05 -8.17 -12.12
N LYS A 3 10.15 -8.86 -12.32
CA LYS A 3 11.32 -8.82 -11.45
C LYS A 3 11.94 -7.42 -11.40
N ARG A 4 11.95 -6.72 -12.53
CA ARG A 4 12.47 -5.36 -12.61
C ARG A 4 11.62 -4.38 -11.80
N GLN A 5 10.30 -4.58 -11.76
CA GLN A 5 9.40 -3.76 -10.97
C GLN A 5 9.70 -3.90 -9.47
N ALA A 6 9.95 -5.12 -9.00
CA ALA A 6 10.33 -5.36 -7.61
C ALA A 6 11.67 -4.72 -7.26
N GLU A 7 12.65 -4.77 -8.16
CA GLU A 7 13.95 -4.12 -7.97
C GLU A 7 13.80 -2.60 -7.84
N GLU A 8 13.03 -1.98 -8.72
CA GLU A 8 12.80 -0.53 -8.67
C GLU A 8 12.08 -0.12 -7.38
N CYS A 9 11.08 -0.89 -6.97
CA CYS A 9 10.35 -0.66 -5.73
C CYS A 9 11.29 -0.76 -4.53
N ALA A 10 12.14 -1.79 -4.50
CA ALA A 10 13.10 -1.99 -3.41
C ALA A 10 14.10 -0.83 -3.30
N LEU A 11 14.63 -0.37 -4.42
CA LEU A 11 15.55 0.78 -4.43
C LEU A 11 14.89 2.04 -3.90
N THR A 12 13.65 2.28 -4.28
CA THR A 12 12.88 3.44 -3.82
C THR A 12 12.61 3.35 -2.32
N LEU A 13 12.25 2.18 -1.83
CA LEU A 13 12.00 1.95 -0.41
C LEU A 13 13.28 2.09 0.43
N GLU A 14 14.40 1.61 -0.08
CA GLU A 14 15.70 1.74 0.63
C GLU A 14 16.04 3.20 0.88
N ALA A 15 15.75 4.07 -0.09
CA ALA A 15 16.06 5.50 0.01
C ALA A 15 15.02 6.29 0.80
N ALA A 16 13.90 5.68 1.18
CA ALA A 16 12.80 6.38 1.85
C ALA A 16 13.06 6.55 3.34
N GLU A 17 12.58 7.65 3.90
CA GLU A 17 12.56 7.87 5.36
C GLU A 17 11.21 7.52 5.95
N ARG A 18 10.13 7.77 5.20
CA ARG A 18 8.76 7.53 5.65
C ARG A 18 8.00 6.74 4.60
N VAL A 19 7.44 5.60 5.01
CA VAL A 19 6.64 4.71 4.16
C VAL A 19 5.28 4.49 4.81
N ILE A 20 4.22 4.58 4.01
CA ILE A 20 2.86 4.22 4.43
C ILE A 20 2.39 3.04 3.62
N ILE A 21 1.88 2.03 4.30
CA ILE A 21 1.31 0.82 3.69
C ILE A 21 -0.21 0.96 3.69
N VAL A 22 -0.83 0.74 2.54
CA VAL A 22 -2.30 0.74 2.41
C VAL A 22 -2.77 -0.67 2.08
N PRO A 23 -3.22 -1.44 3.08
CA PRO A 23 -3.71 -2.79 2.84
C PRO A 23 -5.17 -2.79 2.37
N GLY A 24 -5.51 -3.75 1.53
CA GLY A 24 -6.86 -3.93 1.05
C GLY A 24 -7.22 -5.40 0.91
N TYR A 25 -8.38 -5.67 0.32
CA TYR A 25 -8.89 -7.03 0.21
C TYR A 25 -7.94 -7.98 -0.54
N GLY A 26 -7.24 -7.49 -1.55
CA GLY A 26 -6.28 -8.31 -2.30
C GLY A 26 -5.15 -8.87 -1.44
N LEU A 27 -4.74 -8.14 -0.41
CA LEU A 27 -3.76 -8.63 0.56
C LEU A 27 -4.31 -9.84 1.33
N ALA A 28 -5.57 -9.76 1.74
CA ALA A 28 -6.24 -10.86 2.45
C ALA A 28 -6.42 -12.07 1.54
N VAL A 29 -6.83 -11.87 0.30
CA VAL A 29 -7.01 -12.96 -0.68
C VAL A 29 -5.70 -13.69 -0.92
N ALA A 30 -4.61 -12.95 -1.05
CA ALA A 30 -3.28 -13.54 -1.26
C ALA A 30 -2.69 -14.14 0.01
N GLN A 31 -3.29 -13.90 1.17
CA GLN A 31 -2.77 -14.31 2.48
C GLN A 31 -1.32 -13.83 2.68
N ALA A 32 -1.08 -12.58 2.31
CA ALA A 32 0.26 -12.01 2.25
C ALA A 32 0.63 -11.17 3.47
N GLN A 33 -0.21 -11.14 4.50
CA GLN A 33 0.01 -10.30 5.68
C GLN A 33 1.32 -10.65 6.42
N HIS A 34 1.68 -11.91 6.47
CA HIS A 34 2.92 -12.33 7.15
C HIS A 34 4.16 -11.91 6.35
N THR A 35 4.12 -12.06 5.04
CA THR A 35 5.22 -11.61 4.16
C THR A 35 5.36 -10.09 4.22
N LEU A 36 4.23 -9.37 4.26
CA LEU A 36 4.23 -7.93 4.43
C LEU A 36 4.92 -7.53 5.73
N ARG A 37 4.62 -8.23 6.83
CA ARG A 37 5.25 -7.95 8.12
C ARG A 37 6.77 -8.12 8.07
N GLU A 38 7.24 -9.16 7.35
CA GLU A 38 8.68 -9.34 7.16
C GLU A 38 9.31 -8.19 6.39
N VAL A 39 8.65 -7.72 5.33
CA VAL A 39 9.12 -6.56 4.55
C VAL A 39 9.21 -5.32 5.43
N THR A 40 8.19 -5.03 6.20
CA THR A 40 8.18 -3.84 7.06
C THR A 40 9.21 -3.94 8.19
N ARG A 41 9.44 -5.14 8.73
CA ARG A 41 10.51 -5.35 9.74
C ARG A 41 11.88 -5.04 9.17
N VAL A 42 12.14 -5.47 7.93
CA VAL A 42 13.40 -5.18 7.25
C VAL A 42 13.57 -3.67 7.07
N LEU A 43 12.52 -2.98 6.63
CA LEU A 43 12.56 -1.53 6.46
C LEU A 43 12.78 -0.81 7.80
N GLU A 44 12.07 -1.22 8.84
CA GLU A 44 12.21 -0.62 10.17
C GLU A 44 13.62 -0.83 10.73
N SER A 45 14.22 -2.01 10.50
CA SER A 45 15.59 -2.29 10.94
C SER A 45 16.61 -1.39 10.25
N ALA A 46 16.28 -0.86 9.08
CA ALA A 46 17.12 0.09 8.34
C ALA A 46 16.82 1.55 8.70
N GLY A 47 15.96 1.80 9.67
CA GLY A 47 15.62 3.15 10.13
C GLY A 47 14.47 3.80 9.40
N VAL A 48 13.75 3.07 8.55
CA VAL A 48 12.57 3.60 7.84
C VAL A 48 11.37 3.63 8.80
N ASP A 49 10.68 4.76 8.83
CA ASP A 49 9.45 4.92 9.62
C ASP A 49 8.27 4.37 8.82
N VAL A 50 7.63 3.32 9.31
CA VAL A 50 6.53 2.64 8.63
C VAL A 50 5.23 2.80 9.42
N ALA A 51 4.17 3.20 8.72
CA ALA A 51 2.81 3.21 9.27
C ALA A 51 1.85 2.53 8.29
N TYR A 52 0.72 2.09 8.79
CA TYR A 52 -0.33 1.44 8.00
C TYR A 52 -1.56 2.35 7.99
N ALA A 53 -2.06 2.66 6.81
CA ALA A 53 -3.25 3.48 6.63
C ALA A 53 -4.46 2.57 6.45
N ILE A 54 -5.34 2.55 7.44
CA ILE A 54 -6.50 1.67 7.46
C ILE A 54 -7.74 2.44 7.06
N HIS A 55 -8.35 2.06 5.95
CA HIS A 55 -9.66 2.59 5.56
C HIS A 55 -10.76 1.79 6.25
N PRO A 56 -11.79 2.45 6.80
CA PRO A 56 -12.82 1.74 7.58
C PRO A 56 -13.57 0.67 6.81
N VAL A 57 -13.66 0.77 5.48
CA VAL A 57 -14.35 -0.21 4.65
C VAL A 57 -13.40 -1.04 3.78
N ALA A 58 -12.09 -0.99 4.05
CA ALA A 58 -11.14 -1.85 3.36
C ALA A 58 -11.41 -3.32 3.69
N GLY A 59 -11.37 -4.17 2.68
CA GLY A 59 -11.68 -5.58 2.86
C GLY A 59 -13.16 -5.87 2.66
N ARG A 60 -13.68 -6.86 3.36
CA ARG A 60 -15.07 -7.35 3.23
C ARG A 60 -15.95 -7.09 4.44
N MET A 61 -15.37 -6.61 5.54
CA MET A 61 -16.11 -6.36 6.78
C MET A 61 -15.40 -5.26 7.57
N PRO A 62 -16.12 -4.53 8.45
CA PRO A 62 -15.50 -3.53 9.31
C PRO A 62 -14.37 -4.16 10.13
N GLY A 63 -13.23 -3.47 10.20
CA GLY A 63 -12.08 -3.95 10.96
C GLY A 63 -11.31 -5.11 10.33
N HIS A 64 -11.63 -5.49 9.10
CA HIS A 64 -11.00 -6.64 8.42
C HIS A 64 -9.47 -6.52 8.40
N MET A 65 -8.96 -5.37 7.98
CA MET A 65 -7.50 -5.16 7.89
C MET A 65 -6.84 -5.13 9.26
N ASN A 66 -7.53 -4.62 10.27
CA ASN A 66 -7.01 -4.62 11.65
C ASN A 66 -6.77 -6.04 12.15
N VAL A 67 -7.75 -6.92 11.95
CA VAL A 67 -7.62 -8.32 12.36
C VAL A 67 -6.52 -9.02 11.57
N LEU A 68 -6.47 -8.79 10.24
CA LEU A 68 -5.49 -9.41 9.37
C LEU A 68 -4.05 -9.04 9.79
N LEU A 69 -3.81 -7.77 10.07
CA LEU A 69 -2.49 -7.29 10.47
C LEU A 69 -2.14 -7.72 11.89
N ALA A 70 -3.12 -7.83 12.78
CA ALA A 70 -2.90 -8.37 14.11
C ALA A 70 -2.42 -9.83 14.06
N GLU A 71 -2.93 -10.63 13.12
CA GLU A 71 -2.45 -11.99 12.91
C GLU A 71 -0.97 -12.03 12.52
N ALA A 72 -0.48 -11.00 11.87
CA ALA A 72 0.92 -10.88 11.46
C ALA A 72 1.78 -10.17 12.48
N ASP A 73 1.27 -9.94 13.68
CA ASP A 73 1.99 -9.30 14.80
C ASP A 73 2.38 -7.84 14.51
N VAL A 74 1.60 -7.14 13.70
CA VAL A 74 1.82 -5.70 13.48
C VAL A 74 1.39 -4.96 14.75
N PRO A 75 2.26 -4.11 15.35
CA PRO A 75 1.89 -3.34 16.52
C PRO A 75 0.67 -2.45 16.26
N TYR A 76 -0.25 -2.43 17.20
CA TYR A 76 -1.48 -1.64 17.09
C TYR A 76 -1.19 -0.15 16.82
N GLU A 77 -0.13 0.38 17.42
CA GLU A 77 0.26 1.79 17.28
C GLU A 77 0.61 2.18 15.86
N GLN A 78 0.96 1.22 15.02
CA GLN A 78 1.28 1.46 13.60
C GLN A 78 0.03 1.50 12.71
N LEU A 79 -1.12 1.04 13.23
CA LEU A 79 -2.39 1.03 12.48
C LEU A 79 -3.06 2.39 12.67
N LYS A 80 -3.01 3.23 11.63
CA LYS A 80 -3.56 4.59 11.67
C LYS A 80 -4.89 4.68 10.95
N GLU A 81 -5.85 5.33 11.58
CA GLU A 81 -7.13 5.60 10.95
C GLU A 81 -6.98 6.70 9.91
N MET A 82 -7.95 6.77 9.00
CA MET A 82 -7.93 7.70 7.88
C MET A 82 -7.75 9.15 8.31
N ASP A 83 -8.44 9.59 9.36
CA ASP A 83 -8.36 10.97 9.86
C ASP A 83 -6.97 11.31 10.38
N GLN A 84 -6.26 10.31 10.92
CA GLN A 84 -4.92 10.49 11.43
C GLN A 84 -3.87 10.51 10.33
N ILE A 85 -4.06 9.70 9.29
CA ILE A 85 -3.02 9.45 8.29
C ILE A 85 -3.13 10.35 7.06
N ASN A 86 -4.33 10.78 6.67
CA ASN A 86 -4.49 11.62 5.46
C ASN A 86 -3.62 12.88 5.49
N PRO A 87 -3.50 13.61 6.60
CA PRO A 87 -2.61 14.78 6.63
C PRO A 87 -1.13 14.45 6.49
N GLU A 88 -0.74 13.19 6.65
CA GLU A 88 0.68 12.79 6.60
C GLU A 88 1.15 12.40 5.21
N PHE A 89 0.25 12.14 4.26
CA PHE A 89 0.65 11.73 2.91
C PHE A 89 1.56 12.76 2.21
N PRO A 90 1.34 14.07 2.29
CA PRO A 90 2.25 15.03 1.65
C PRO A 90 3.69 14.97 2.15
N ALA A 91 3.92 14.49 3.37
CA ALA A 91 5.26 14.33 3.95
C ALA A 91 5.80 12.91 3.79
N THR A 92 5.12 12.05 3.06
CA THR A 92 5.48 10.65 2.89
C THR A 92 6.28 10.44 1.61
N ASP A 93 7.37 9.71 1.70
CA ASP A 93 8.23 9.43 0.55
C ASP A 93 7.64 8.36 -0.36
N VAL A 94 7.15 7.26 0.21
CA VAL A 94 6.61 6.14 -0.56
C VAL A 94 5.33 5.63 0.08
N VAL A 95 4.33 5.38 -0.76
CA VAL A 95 3.11 4.66 -0.37
C VAL A 95 3.09 3.35 -1.13
N LEU A 96 2.85 2.26 -0.43
CA LEU A 96 2.71 0.93 -1.01
C LEU A 96 1.26 0.48 -0.84
N VAL A 97 0.52 0.45 -1.94
CA VAL A 97 -0.90 0.04 -1.95
C VAL A 97 -0.98 -1.44 -2.30
N LEU A 98 -1.56 -2.23 -1.42
CA LEU A 98 -1.58 -3.69 -1.53
C LEU A 98 -3.01 -4.20 -1.58
N GLY A 99 -3.50 -4.44 -2.79
CA GLY A 99 -4.82 -5.03 -2.98
C GLY A 99 -5.99 -4.10 -2.68
N ALA A 100 -5.78 -2.79 -2.67
CA ALA A 100 -6.84 -1.79 -2.51
C ALA A 100 -7.10 -1.09 -3.84
N ASN A 101 -8.32 -0.60 -4.04
CA ASN A 101 -8.69 0.10 -5.27
C ASN A 101 -9.57 1.32 -4.97
N ASP A 102 -10.87 1.10 -4.71
CA ASP A 102 -11.82 2.23 -4.56
C ASP A 102 -11.44 3.18 -3.43
N VAL A 103 -10.89 2.66 -2.33
CA VAL A 103 -10.52 3.45 -1.15
C VAL A 103 -9.35 4.42 -1.40
N VAL A 104 -8.68 4.28 -2.53
CA VAL A 104 -7.60 5.19 -2.94
C VAL A 104 -7.89 5.89 -4.27
N ASN A 105 -9.15 5.88 -4.72
CA ASN A 105 -9.52 6.50 -6.00
C ASN A 105 -9.78 8.00 -5.82
N PRO A 106 -8.96 8.88 -6.43
CA PRO A 106 -9.13 10.33 -6.28
C PRO A 106 -10.46 10.86 -6.85
N GLN A 107 -11.17 10.10 -7.69
CA GLN A 107 -12.48 10.52 -8.21
C GLN A 107 -13.48 10.82 -7.09
N ALA A 108 -13.35 10.16 -5.94
CA ALA A 108 -14.24 10.41 -4.82
C ALA A 108 -14.18 11.85 -4.32
N LYS A 109 -13.07 12.54 -4.55
CA LYS A 109 -12.89 13.95 -4.17
C LYS A 109 -13.01 14.91 -5.34
N ASN A 110 -12.55 14.50 -6.52
CA ASN A 110 -12.29 15.42 -7.63
C ASN A 110 -13.35 15.39 -8.73
N ASP A 111 -14.18 14.36 -8.81
CA ASP A 111 -15.16 14.19 -9.89
C ASP A 111 -16.57 14.09 -9.34
N SER A 112 -17.30 15.22 -9.37
CA SER A 112 -18.68 15.28 -8.86
C SER A 112 -19.65 14.43 -9.66
N SER A 113 -19.27 13.97 -10.85
CA SER A 113 -20.11 13.08 -11.67
C SER A 113 -19.85 11.60 -11.38
N SER A 114 -18.83 11.28 -10.61
CA SER A 114 -18.49 9.90 -10.29
C SER A 114 -19.45 9.32 -9.23
N PRO A 115 -19.88 8.06 -9.39
CA PRO A 115 -20.64 7.38 -8.33
C PRO A 115 -19.91 7.29 -6.99
N LEU A 116 -18.58 7.44 -6.99
CA LEU A 116 -17.76 7.42 -5.76
C LEU A 116 -17.73 8.79 -5.06
N TYR A 117 -18.23 9.85 -5.70
CA TYR A 117 -18.09 11.20 -5.17
C TYR A 117 -18.68 11.32 -3.76
N GLY A 118 -17.89 11.91 -2.87
CA GLY A 118 -18.26 12.08 -1.47
C GLY A 118 -17.84 10.92 -0.57
N MET A 119 -17.38 9.81 -1.11
CA MET A 119 -16.85 8.72 -0.30
C MET A 119 -15.51 9.14 0.31
N PRO A 120 -15.31 8.97 1.62
CA PRO A 120 -13.99 9.21 2.21
C PRO A 120 -12.95 8.28 1.60
N VAL A 121 -11.80 8.82 1.22
CA VAL A 121 -10.70 8.05 0.63
C VAL A 121 -9.37 8.43 1.26
N LEU A 122 -8.40 7.53 1.11
CA LEU A 122 -7.02 7.80 1.50
C LEU A 122 -6.34 8.62 0.40
N ASP A 123 -5.70 9.72 0.79
CA ASP A 123 -5.10 10.70 -0.13
C ASP A 123 -3.69 10.29 -0.55
N VAL A 124 -3.51 9.04 -1.00
CA VAL A 124 -2.20 8.49 -1.35
C VAL A 124 -1.50 9.25 -2.48
N GLN A 125 -2.25 9.88 -3.37
CA GLN A 125 -1.71 10.65 -4.49
C GLN A 125 -0.90 11.87 -4.04
N GLU A 126 -1.04 12.29 -2.79
CA GLU A 126 -0.27 13.40 -2.23
C GLU A 126 1.16 13.00 -1.84
N ALA A 127 1.47 11.72 -1.78
CA ALA A 127 2.81 11.24 -1.48
C ALA A 127 3.76 11.45 -2.67
N ARG A 128 5.06 11.40 -2.40
CA ARG A 128 6.06 11.59 -3.45
C ARG A 128 6.00 10.49 -4.50
N THR A 129 5.93 9.24 -4.07
CA THR A 129 5.88 8.08 -4.96
C THR A 129 4.86 7.08 -4.43
N VAL A 130 4.07 6.50 -5.35
CA VAL A 130 3.06 5.49 -5.00
C VAL A 130 3.31 4.24 -5.84
N PHE A 131 3.43 3.10 -5.18
CA PHE A 131 3.45 1.80 -5.84
C PHE A 131 2.14 1.08 -5.56
N VAL A 132 1.46 0.64 -6.62
CA VAL A 132 0.21 -0.10 -6.49
C VAL A 132 0.44 -1.53 -6.93
N VAL A 133 0.27 -2.46 -6.00
CA VAL A 133 0.42 -3.89 -6.26
C VAL A 133 -0.95 -4.47 -6.58
N LYS A 134 -1.14 -4.95 -7.79
CA LYS A 134 -2.37 -5.56 -8.27
C LYS A 134 -2.08 -6.65 -9.29
N ARG A 135 -3.03 -7.56 -9.47
CA ARG A 135 -2.90 -8.61 -10.50
C ARG A 135 -3.07 -8.06 -11.91
N GLY A 136 -3.83 -6.97 -12.08
CA GLY A 136 -4.07 -6.34 -13.37
C GLY A 136 -4.76 -5.00 -13.21
N MET A 137 -5.22 -4.42 -14.31
CA MET A 137 -5.83 -3.08 -14.34
C MET A 137 -7.35 -3.07 -14.11
N SER A 138 -7.95 -4.21 -13.81
CA SER A 138 -9.41 -4.29 -13.60
C SER A 138 -9.85 -3.38 -12.45
N ALA A 139 -11.06 -2.81 -12.59
CA ALA A 139 -11.66 -1.95 -11.57
C ALA A 139 -11.95 -2.73 -10.29
N GLY A 140 -12.09 -1.99 -9.18
CA GLY A 140 -12.47 -2.56 -7.89
C GLY A 140 -13.97 -2.90 -7.83
N TYR A 141 -14.49 -3.06 -6.62
CA TYR A 141 -15.87 -3.44 -6.37
C TYR A 141 -16.88 -2.51 -7.05
N SER A 142 -16.57 -1.21 -7.08
CA SER A 142 -17.46 -0.21 -7.70
C SER A 142 -17.55 -0.32 -9.22
N GLY A 143 -16.57 -0.97 -9.86
CA GLY A 143 -16.47 -0.99 -11.31
C GLY A 143 -15.95 0.32 -11.91
N ILE A 144 -15.54 1.28 -11.08
CA ILE A 144 -15.09 2.59 -11.53
C ILE A 144 -13.57 2.58 -11.76
N LYS A 145 -13.16 3.15 -12.91
CA LYS A 145 -11.74 3.30 -13.23
C LYS A 145 -11.04 4.15 -12.17
N ASN A 146 -9.87 3.70 -11.74
CA ASN A 146 -9.10 4.42 -10.72
C ASN A 146 -8.08 5.36 -11.38
N ASP A 147 -8.32 6.66 -11.28
CA ASP A 147 -7.44 7.68 -11.85
C ASP A 147 -6.06 7.69 -11.23
N LEU A 148 -5.91 7.18 -10.01
CA LEU A 148 -4.61 7.06 -9.33
C LEU A 148 -3.60 6.31 -10.20
N PHE A 149 -4.05 5.27 -10.90
CA PHE A 149 -3.16 4.39 -11.66
C PHE A 149 -2.49 5.08 -12.85
N GLU A 150 -3.01 6.23 -13.27
CA GLU A 150 -2.48 7.00 -14.40
C GLU A 150 -1.66 8.22 -13.98
N LEU A 151 -1.53 8.49 -12.69
CA LEU A 151 -0.78 9.64 -12.20
C LEU A 151 0.74 9.45 -12.40
N ALA A 152 1.43 10.58 -12.62
CA ALA A 152 2.88 10.56 -12.90
C ALA A 152 3.70 10.00 -11.75
N ASN A 153 3.22 10.15 -10.50
CA ASN A 153 3.93 9.65 -9.31
C ASN A 153 3.56 8.21 -8.93
N THR A 154 2.73 7.54 -9.73
CA THR A 154 2.22 6.21 -9.44
C THR A 154 2.80 5.19 -10.41
N SER A 155 3.33 4.11 -9.86
CA SER A 155 3.83 2.97 -10.62
C SER A 155 3.06 1.72 -10.27
N MET A 156 2.65 0.96 -11.29
CA MET A 156 1.96 -0.31 -11.08
C MET A 156 2.99 -1.43 -10.95
N VAL A 157 2.77 -2.31 -9.97
CA VAL A 157 3.55 -3.54 -9.82
C VAL A 157 2.58 -4.69 -9.95
N PHE A 158 2.59 -5.33 -11.12
CA PHE A 158 1.62 -6.39 -11.43
C PHE A 158 2.08 -7.73 -10.87
N GLY A 159 1.16 -8.39 -10.18
CA GLY A 159 1.39 -9.71 -9.64
C GLY A 159 0.53 -9.98 -8.41
N ASP A 160 0.59 -11.22 -7.97
CA ASP A 160 -0.02 -11.63 -6.69
C ASP A 160 0.72 -10.94 -5.54
N ALA A 161 -0.01 -10.41 -4.57
CA ALA A 161 0.59 -9.63 -3.48
C ALA A 161 1.64 -10.42 -2.70
N LYS A 162 1.39 -11.70 -2.44
CA LYS A 162 2.35 -12.53 -1.70
C LYS A 162 3.64 -12.71 -2.48
N LYS A 163 3.53 -12.97 -3.78
CA LYS A 163 4.71 -13.14 -4.63
C LYS A 163 5.49 -11.84 -4.78
N VAL A 164 4.80 -10.72 -5.03
CA VAL A 164 5.44 -9.41 -5.15
C VAL A 164 6.17 -9.05 -3.87
N LEU A 165 5.53 -9.25 -2.71
CA LEU A 165 6.16 -8.95 -1.42
C LEU A 165 7.34 -9.88 -1.14
N GLY A 166 7.26 -11.16 -1.54
CA GLY A 166 8.38 -12.09 -1.43
C GLY A 166 9.57 -11.67 -2.26
N ASP A 167 9.34 -11.25 -3.51
CA ASP A 167 10.39 -10.76 -4.38
C ASP A 167 10.99 -9.45 -3.84
N LEU A 168 10.13 -8.56 -3.33
CA LEU A 168 10.56 -7.32 -2.72
C LEU A 168 11.43 -7.56 -1.50
N LEU A 169 11.04 -8.51 -0.65
CA LEU A 169 11.82 -8.90 0.52
C LEU A 169 13.23 -9.38 0.11
N THR A 170 13.30 -10.23 -0.91
CA THR A 170 14.58 -10.73 -1.45
C THR A 170 15.43 -9.56 -1.95
N GLU A 171 14.86 -8.64 -2.72
CA GLU A 171 15.61 -7.50 -3.26
C GLU A 171 16.11 -6.57 -2.13
N LEU A 172 15.30 -6.34 -1.10
CA LEU A 172 15.72 -5.53 0.05
C LEU A 172 16.88 -6.16 0.79
N LYS A 173 16.84 -7.48 0.98
CA LYS A 173 17.95 -8.21 1.62
C LYS A 173 19.22 -8.18 0.77
N ASP A 174 19.09 -8.27 -0.55
CA ASP A 174 20.22 -8.17 -1.47
C ASP A 174 20.88 -6.78 -1.43
N LEU A 175 20.09 -5.74 -1.11
CA LEU A 175 20.61 -4.38 -0.90
C LEU A 175 21.26 -4.20 0.48
N GLY A 176 21.25 -5.23 1.32
CA GLY A 176 21.90 -5.20 2.62
C GLY A 176 20.98 -4.84 3.78
N LEU A 177 19.70 -4.64 3.56
CA LEU A 177 18.76 -4.37 4.63
C LEU A 177 18.46 -5.65 5.42
N GLY A 178 18.18 -5.49 6.72
CA GLY A 178 17.81 -6.61 7.57
C GLY A 178 18.98 -7.52 7.98
N LYS A 179 20.21 -7.13 7.69
CA LYS A 179 21.41 -7.89 8.08
C LYS A 179 21.88 -7.48 9.48
N LYS A 180 21.10 -7.83 10.47
CA LYS A 180 21.51 -7.63 11.87
C LYS A 180 21.20 -8.87 12.67
#